data_5fc1f68e88efcb900bbbcaf929e774f3
#
_entry.id   5fc1f68e88efcb900bbbcaf929e774f3
#
_cell.length_a   1.000
_cell.length_b   1.000
_cell.length_c   1.000
_cell.angle_alpha   90.00
_cell.angle_beta   90.00
_cell.angle_gamma   90.00
#
_symmetry.space_group_name_H-M   'P 1'
#
loop_
_entity.id
_entity.type
_entity.pdbx_description
1 polymer ?
#
loop_
_entity_poly.entity_id
_entity_poly.type
_entity_poly.pdbx_seq_one_letter_code
_entity_poly.pdbx_strand_id
1 'polypeptide(L)' 'MSKAVYDMAKKYYPVKWNKAQIDHLYELGRLTKEEYEDIIGGDEEE' A
#
# COMPACT_ATOMS: atom_id res chain seq x y z
N MET A 1 10.27 -3.53 10.32
CA MET A 1 9.77 -2.91 9.52
C MET A 1 10.00 -3.28 8.19
N SER A 2 9.16 -3.53 7.39
CA SER A 2 9.27 -4.00 6.16
C SER A 2 9.17 -2.96 5.15
N LYS A 3 10.13 -2.12 5.04
CA LYS A 3 10.11 -1.12 4.08
C LYS A 3 10.17 -1.70 2.68
N ALA A 4 10.62 -2.92 2.53
CA ALA A 4 10.65 -3.56 1.23
C ALA A 4 9.25 -3.70 0.65
N VAL A 5 8.30 -4.07 1.48
CA VAL A 5 6.92 -4.21 1.03
C VAL A 5 6.35 -2.84 0.69
N TYR A 6 6.64 -1.86 1.51
CA TYR A 6 6.17 -0.51 1.28
C TYR A 6 6.75 0.03 -0.04
N ASP A 7 8.03 -0.17 -0.26
CA ASP A 7 8.65 0.30 -1.47
C ASP A 7 8.06 -0.38 -2.69
N MET A 8 7.83 -1.67 -2.63
CA MET A 8 7.25 -2.39 -3.74
C MET A 8 5.83 -1.92 -4.00
N ALA A 9 5.08 -1.71 -2.94
CA ALA A 9 3.71 -1.26 -3.08
C ALA A 9 3.67 0.11 -3.76
N LYS A 10 4.53 1.00 -3.34
CA LYS A 10 4.54 2.32 -3.93
C LYS A 10 4.98 2.27 -5.39
N LYS A 11 5.80 1.31 -5.71
CA LYS A 11 6.31 1.21 -7.05
C LYS A 11 5.27 0.60 -7.99
N TYR A 12 4.56 -0.41 -7.53
CA TYR A 12 3.64 -1.12 -8.40
C TYR A 12 2.21 -0.59 -8.37
N TYR A 13 1.81 0.00 -7.28
CA TYR A 13 0.47 0.54 -7.17
C TYR A 13 0.43 1.89 -7.88
N PRO A 14 -0.60 2.19 -8.59
CA PRO A 14 -1.76 1.36 -8.85
C PRO A 14 -1.68 0.60 -10.18
N VAL A 15 -0.57 0.64 -10.81
CA VAL A 15 -0.43 0.05 -12.12
C VAL A 15 -0.49 -1.46 -12.10
N LYS A 16 0.45 -2.08 -11.41
CA LYS A 16 0.46 -3.52 -11.35
C LYS A 16 -0.35 -4.04 -10.18
N TRP A 17 -0.45 -3.31 -9.12
CA TRP A 17 -1.20 -3.73 -7.95
C TRP A 17 -2.40 -2.81 -7.80
N ASN A 18 -3.50 -3.34 -7.33
CA ASN A 18 -4.68 -2.51 -7.12
C ASN A 18 -4.87 -2.30 -5.63
N LYS A 19 -5.90 -1.55 -5.28
CA LYS A 19 -6.14 -1.23 -3.89
C LYS A 19 -6.40 -2.47 -3.05
N ALA A 20 -7.05 -3.45 -3.62
CA ALA A 20 -7.34 -4.66 -2.89
C ALA A 20 -6.07 -5.35 -2.45
N GLN A 21 -5.04 -5.28 -3.28
CA GLN A 21 -3.78 -5.87 -2.94
C GLN A 21 -3.15 -5.13 -1.76
N ILE A 22 -3.20 -3.82 -1.78
CA ILE A 22 -2.64 -3.02 -0.71
C ILE A 22 -3.40 -3.26 0.58
N ASP A 23 -4.72 -3.36 0.46
CA ASP A 23 -5.56 -3.61 1.60
C ASP A 23 -5.19 -4.95 2.23
N HIS A 24 -4.95 -5.94 1.41
CA HIS A 24 -4.58 -7.25 1.88
C HIS A 24 -3.25 -7.21 2.63
N LEU A 25 -2.29 -6.48 2.10
CA LEU A 25 -1.01 -6.35 2.76
C LEU A 25 -1.15 -5.67 4.12
N TYR A 26 -2.04 -4.70 4.19
CA TYR A 26 -2.28 -4.02 5.43
C TYR A 26 -2.89 -4.99 6.46
N GLU A 27 -3.83 -5.79 6.01
CA GLU A 27 -4.46 -6.74 6.88
C GLU A 27 -3.49 -7.80 7.38
N LEU A 28 -2.52 -8.18 6.56
CA LEU A 28 -1.55 -9.16 6.95
C LEU A 28 -0.50 -8.57 7.90
N GLY A 29 -0.55 -7.30 8.13
CA GLY A 29 0.40 -6.65 9.01
C GLY A 29 1.70 -6.30 8.33
N ARG A 30 1.72 -6.34 7.01
CA ARG A 30 2.92 -6.02 6.28
C ARG A 30 3.08 -4.52 6.08
N LEU A 31 2.01 -3.79 6.21
CA LEU A 31 2.04 -2.34 6.09
C LEU A 31 1.44 -1.75 7.34
N THR A 32 1.96 -0.62 7.78
CA THR A 32 1.36 0.08 8.89
C THR A 32 0.26 0.95 8.32
N LYS A 33 -0.56 1.50 9.18
CA LYS A 33 -1.63 2.35 8.75
C LYS A 33 -1.09 3.55 7.99
N GLU A 34 0.01 4.12 8.47
CA GLU A 34 0.59 5.25 7.81
C GLU A 34 1.08 4.90 6.43
N GLU A 35 1.70 3.75 6.29
CA GLU A 35 2.20 3.32 5.00
C GLU A 35 1.05 3.04 4.05
N TYR A 36 0.02 2.41 4.56
CA TYR A 36 -1.15 2.10 3.76
C TYR A 36 -1.77 3.38 3.22
N GLU A 37 -1.97 4.35 4.08
CA GLU A 37 -2.56 5.61 3.67
C GLU A 37 -1.65 6.38 2.73
N ASP A 38 -0.38 6.28 2.92
CA ASP A 38 0.56 6.97 2.07
C ASP A 38 0.52 6.40 0.66
N ILE A 39 0.36 5.11 0.54
CA ILE A 39 0.33 4.48 -0.76
C ILE A 39 -0.96 4.80 -1.50
N ILE A 40 -2.08 4.68 -0.84
CA ILE A 40 -3.35 4.86 -1.53
C ILE A 40 -3.94 6.24 -1.33
N GLY A 41 -3.36 7.02 -0.44
CA GLY A 41 -3.96 8.28 -0.06
C GLY A 41 -4.22 9.19 -1.22
N GLY A 42 -3.25 9.36 -2.05
CA GLY A 42 -3.42 10.25 -3.14
C GLY A 42 -4.47 9.80 -4.13
N ASP A 43 -4.63 8.51 -4.25
CA ASP A 43 -5.55 7.98 -5.19
C ASP A 43 -6.92 7.95 -4.66
N GLU A 44 -7.09 7.82 -3.36
CA GLU A 44 -8.35 7.72 -2.82
C GLU A 44 -8.83 8.90 -2.26
N GLU A 45 -8.45 9.97 -2.50
CA GLU A 45 -8.88 11.05 -1.90
C GLU A 45 -10.15 11.35 -2.09
N GLU A 46 -10.89 11.44 -1.84
CA GLU A 46 -12.07 11.67 -2.07
C GLU A 46 -12.52 12.36 -1.62
#